data_5385d676b9047fd227032913f9ed8d05
#
_entry.id   5385d676b9047fd227032913f9ed8d05
#
_cell.length_a   1.000
_cell.length_b   1.000
_cell.length_c   1.000
_cell.angle_alpha   90.00
_cell.angle_beta   90.00
_cell.angle_gamma   90.00
#
_symmetry.space_group_name_H-M   'P 1'
#
loop_
_entity.id
_entity.type
_entity.pdbx_description
1 polymer ?
#
loop_
_entity_poly.entity_id
_entity_poly.type
_entity_poly.pdbx_seq_one_letter_code
_entity_poly.pdbx_strand_id
1 'polypeptide(L)' 'GAAGQADLAAPLSGPNGSGTLYVEATKSAGQWSYRVLTFEAHGGPRIDLLE' A
#
# COMPACT_ATOMS: atom_id res chain seq x y z
N GLY A 1 9.60 -21.85 -1.71
CA GLY A 1 10.17 -20.70 -1.18
C GLY A 1 9.36 -20.04 -0.09
N ALA A 2 10.04 -19.73 0.98
CA ALA A 2 9.40 -19.12 2.12
C ALA A 2 9.62 -17.62 2.19
N ALA A 3 10.26 -17.02 1.18
CA ALA A 3 10.56 -15.61 1.16
C ALA A 3 10.08 -14.97 -0.13
N GLY A 4 9.74 -13.69 -0.06
CA GLY A 4 9.29 -12.96 -1.23
C GLY A 4 9.09 -11.50 -0.91
N GLN A 5 8.81 -10.73 -1.94
CA GLN A 5 8.54 -9.32 -1.81
C GLN A 5 7.49 -8.92 -2.83
N ALA A 6 6.60 -8.03 -2.43
CA ALA A 6 5.57 -7.51 -3.31
C ALA A 6 5.44 -6.01 -3.14
N ASP A 7 5.42 -5.30 -4.25
CA ASP A 7 5.19 -3.87 -4.29
C ASP A 7 3.99 -3.62 -5.19
N LEU A 8 3.04 -2.86 -4.70
CA LEU A 8 1.80 -2.62 -5.42
C LEU A 8 1.41 -1.16 -5.32
N ALA A 9 0.96 -0.62 -6.43
CA ALA A 9 0.35 0.70 -6.47
C ALA A 9 -0.99 0.55 -7.17
N ALA A 10 -2.07 0.82 -6.46
CA ALA A 10 -3.42 0.65 -6.96
C ALA A 10 -4.13 1.99 -7.03
N PRO A 11 -4.50 2.45 -8.24
CA PRO A 11 -5.29 3.67 -8.35
C PRO A 11 -6.71 3.42 -7.87
N LEU A 12 -7.21 4.34 -7.07
CA LEU A 12 -8.57 4.28 -6.54
C LEU A 12 -9.30 5.55 -6.91
N SER A 13 -10.58 5.43 -7.24
CA SER A 13 -11.40 6.59 -7.51
C SER A 13 -12.77 6.41 -6.88
N GLY A 14 -13.39 7.53 -6.54
CA GLY A 14 -14.71 7.53 -5.93
C GLY A 14 -15.38 8.87 -6.14
N PRO A 15 -16.60 9.03 -5.61
CA PRO A 15 -17.37 10.26 -5.82
C PRO A 15 -16.72 11.50 -5.23
N ASN A 16 -15.85 11.34 -4.26
CA ASN A 16 -15.19 12.47 -3.59
C ASN A 16 -13.77 12.71 -4.09
N GLY A 17 -13.35 11.99 -5.13
CA GLY A 17 -12.02 12.19 -5.68
C GLY A 17 -11.31 10.89 -5.95
N SER A 18 -10.02 10.98 -6.19
CA SER A 18 -9.19 9.83 -6.51
C SER A 18 -7.85 9.91 -5.78
N GLY A 19 -7.16 8.78 -5.76
CA GLY A 19 -5.85 8.67 -5.13
C GLY A 19 -5.19 7.38 -5.51
N THR A 20 -4.06 7.10 -4.88
CA THR A 20 -3.32 5.88 -5.12
C THR A 20 -2.97 5.21 -3.80
N LEU A 21 -3.23 3.92 -3.71
CA LEU A 21 -2.83 3.12 -2.58
C LEU A 21 -1.50 2.46 -2.87
N TYR A 22 -0.52 2.68 -2.00
CA TYR A 22 0.80 2.08 -2.12
C TYR A 22 0.94 1.01 -1.05
N VAL A 23 1.32 -0.18 -1.47
CA VAL A 23 1.52 -1.32 -0.58
C VAL A 23 2.89 -1.91 -0.84
N GLU A 24 3.65 -2.13 0.21
CA GLU A 24 4.91 -2.83 0.13
C GLU A 24 4.90 -3.90 1.21
N ALA A 25 5.09 -5.15 0.81
CA ALA A 25 5.01 -6.27 1.71
C ALA A 25 6.18 -7.21 1.48
N THR A 26 6.59 -7.88 2.54
CA THR A 26 7.62 -8.92 2.46
C THR A 26 7.07 -10.21 3.04
N LYS A 27 7.54 -11.33 2.51
CA LYS A 27 7.19 -12.65 2.99
C LYS A 27 8.44 -13.30 3.55
N SER A 28 8.33 -13.81 4.76
CA SER A 28 9.42 -14.49 5.42
C SER A 28 8.84 -15.64 6.26
N ALA A 29 9.43 -16.82 6.15
CA ALA A 29 8.98 -18.00 6.88
C ALA A 29 7.51 -18.32 6.67
N GLY A 30 7.01 -18.06 5.45
CA GLY A 30 5.62 -18.33 5.12
C GLY A 30 4.63 -17.27 5.57
N GLN A 31 5.11 -16.17 6.13
CA GLN A 31 4.24 -15.11 6.62
C GLN A 31 4.50 -13.80 5.88
N TRP A 32 3.41 -13.09 5.58
CA TRP A 32 3.49 -11.78 4.97
C TRP A 32 3.48 -10.68 6.02
N SER A 33 4.34 -9.68 5.83
CA SER A 33 4.39 -8.49 6.67
C SER A 33 4.30 -7.27 5.78
N TYR A 34 3.43 -6.34 6.13
CA TYR A 34 3.29 -5.10 5.38
C TYR A 34 4.26 -4.07 5.95
N ARG A 35 5.11 -3.54 5.09
CA ARG A 35 6.10 -2.52 5.48
C ARG A 35 5.61 -1.13 5.17
N VAL A 36 4.85 -0.98 4.09
CA VAL A 36 4.29 0.29 3.68
C VAL A 36 2.83 0.07 3.30
N LEU A 37 1.97 0.88 3.85
CA LEU A 37 0.57 0.90 3.47
C LEU A 37 0.13 2.37 3.56
N THR A 38 0.12 3.04 2.42
CA THR A 38 -0.06 4.47 2.36
C THR A 38 -1.05 4.81 1.27
N PHE A 39 -1.97 5.70 1.58
CA PHE A 39 -2.87 6.26 0.59
C PHE A 39 -2.49 7.70 0.31
N GLU A 40 -2.34 8.05 -0.96
CA GLU A 40 -2.04 9.40 -1.38
C GLU A 40 -3.20 9.93 -2.21
N ALA A 41 -3.92 10.88 -1.67
CA ALA A 41 -5.01 11.52 -2.41
C ALA A 41 -4.44 12.47 -3.46
N HIS A 42 -5.03 12.50 -4.64
CA HIS A 42 -4.59 13.41 -5.70
C HIS A 42 -4.79 14.85 -5.24
N GLY A 43 -3.69 15.59 -5.18
CA GLY A 43 -3.71 16.97 -4.75
C GLY A 43 -3.96 17.16 -3.26
N GLY A 44 -3.89 16.08 -2.49
CA GLY A 44 -4.17 16.10 -1.07
C GLY A 44 -3.09 15.45 -0.23
N PRO A 45 -3.37 15.20 1.03
CA PRO A 45 -2.38 14.66 1.95
C PRO A 45 -2.10 13.19 1.68
N ARG A 46 -0.96 12.76 2.21
CA ARG A 46 -0.55 11.37 2.23
C ARG A 46 -0.91 10.79 3.59
N ILE A 47 -1.55 9.63 3.59
CA ILE A 47 -2.02 8.99 4.81
C ILE A 47 -1.32 7.66 4.99
N ASP A 48 -0.63 7.52 6.11
CA ASP A 48 0.03 6.27 6.47
C ASP A 48 -0.97 5.42 7.25
N LEU A 49 -1.31 4.27 6.69
CA LEU A 49 -2.33 3.41 7.27
C LEU A 49 -1.77 2.38 8.26
N LEU A 50 -0.45 2.33 8.42
CA LEU A 50 0.18 1.44 9.40
C LEU A 50 0.41 2.10 10.75
N GLU A 51 0.18 3.37 10.86
CA GLU A 51 0.37 4.11 12.10
C GLU A 51 -0.48 3.54 13.22
#